data_d59276c695becd2d888861b98d99b3a8
#
_entry.id   d59276c695becd2d888861b98d99b3a8
#
_cell.length_a   1.000
_cell.length_b   1.000
_cell.length_c   1.000
_cell.angle_alpha   90.00
_cell.angle_beta   90.00
_cell.angle_gamma   90.00
#
_symmetry.space_group_name_H-M   'P 1'
#
loop_
_entity.id
_entity.type
_entity.pdbx_description
1 polymer ?
#
loop_
_entity_poly.entity_id
_entity_poly.type
_entity_poly.pdbx_seq_one_letter_code
_entity_poly.pdbx_strand_id
1 'polypeptide(L)'
;MREKKITTDFSIRTFKGGFDKNLSYILKCMRNNIEIIIDPAIKPDIIIPFLKTSPIAILVTHTHMDHISYLDEYLSIYPKIKVVGHPKSKIISLKDNFIPVNDNSLINIGNLNIKIIHTPGHYFDSICYYLQNIIFTGDTLFVGRTGRTVDKKSDIEKLYDSVYNKILPLPPETVIYPGHDYGKKLSISIEGNIQISKLLRAKNKKDFYVRMSEYEKNRIIGQ
;
A
#
# COMPACT_ATOMS: atom_id res chain seq x y z
N MET A 1 5.33 -21.69 -32.49
CA MET A 1 4.65 -21.01 -31.34
C MET A 1 5.39 -19.72 -31.09
N ARG A 2 4.75 -18.55 -31.27
CA ARG A 2 5.35 -17.26 -30.94
C ARG A 2 5.27 -17.08 -29.42
N GLU A 3 6.41 -17.00 -28.74
CA GLU A 3 6.47 -16.60 -27.35
C GLU A 3 5.77 -15.23 -27.19
N LYS A 4 4.74 -15.20 -26.37
CA LYS A 4 4.06 -13.97 -25.99
C LYS A 4 5.03 -13.21 -25.07
N LYS A 5 5.77 -12.24 -25.62
CA LYS A 5 6.56 -11.31 -24.83
C LYS A 5 5.62 -10.61 -23.85
N ILE A 6 5.65 -10.97 -22.58
CA ILE A 6 4.91 -10.29 -21.53
C ILE A 6 5.64 -8.95 -21.33
N THR A 7 5.21 -7.93 -22.05
CA THR A 7 5.63 -6.56 -21.75
C THR A 7 4.79 -6.10 -20.57
N THR A 8 5.42 -5.86 -19.44
CA THR A 8 4.77 -5.19 -18.31
C THR A 8 4.31 -3.82 -18.77
N ASP A 9 3.01 -3.54 -18.63
CA ASP A 9 2.42 -2.25 -19.04
C ASP A 9 2.82 -1.10 -18.10
N PHE A 10 3.61 -1.37 -17.07
CA PHE A 10 4.04 -0.40 -16.06
C PHE A 10 5.45 -0.70 -15.55
N SER A 11 6.05 0.30 -14.92
CA SER A 11 7.25 0.15 -14.10
C SER A 11 7.03 0.75 -12.71
N ILE A 12 7.76 0.21 -11.71
CA ILE A 12 7.71 0.68 -10.32
C ILE A 12 9.12 1.12 -9.93
N ARG A 13 9.21 2.30 -9.32
CA ARG A 13 10.42 2.73 -8.62
C ARG A 13 10.09 2.91 -7.15
N THR A 14 10.87 2.24 -6.31
CA THR A 14 10.74 2.28 -4.85
C THR A 14 11.67 3.32 -4.27
N PHE A 15 11.17 4.11 -3.33
CA PHE A 15 11.94 5.05 -2.51
C PHE A 15 11.80 4.63 -1.05
N LYS A 16 12.90 4.69 -0.32
CA LYS A 16 12.96 4.45 1.12
C LYS A 16 13.39 5.72 1.82
N GLY A 17 12.62 6.14 2.81
CA GLY A 17 12.90 7.37 3.57
C GLY A 17 11.81 7.63 4.59
N GLY A 18 11.51 8.91 4.82
CA GLY A 18 10.44 9.31 5.72
C GLY A 18 10.68 8.89 7.18
N PHE A 19 9.60 8.77 7.91
CA PHE A 19 9.59 8.33 9.31
C PHE A 19 9.51 6.80 9.37
N ASP A 20 10.29 6.16 10.23
CA ASP A 20 10.27 4.70 10.45
C ASP A 20 10.41 3.83 9.17
N LYS A 21 11.32 4.22 8.26
CA LYS A 21 11.62 3.46 7.03
C LYS A 21 10.44 3.34 6.06
N ASN A 22 9.63 4.40 5.92
CA ASN A 22 8.55 4.41 4.94
C ASN A 22 9.04 4.08 3.53
N LEU A 23 8.14 3.48 2.76
CA LEU A 23 8.30 3.24 1.34
C LEU A 23 7.26 4.06 0.57
N SER A 24 7.73 4.85 -0.38
CA SER A 24 6.90 5.51 -1.38
C SER A 24 7.26 4.98 -2.76
N TYR A 25 6.33 5.06 -3.70
CA TYR A 25 6.56 4.49 -5.03
C TYR A 25 6.16 5.47 -6.13
N ILE A 26 6.94 5.46 -7.23
CA ILE A 26 6.47 5.95 -8.51
C ILE A 26 5.98 4.75 -9.31
N LEU A 27 4.69 4.73 -9.65
CA LEU A 27 4.10 3.80 -10.60
C LEU A 27 3.95 4.53 -11.93
N LYS A 28 4.63 4.05 -12.96
CA LYS A 28 4.61 4.63 -14.31
C LYS A 28 3.90 3.72 -15.29
N CYS A 29 2.90 4.23 -15.98
CA CYS A 29 2.32 3.58 -17.14
C CYS A 29 3.26 3.70 -18.34
N MET A 30 3.69 2.56 -18.89
CA MET A 30 4.66 2.54 -19.99
C MET A 30 4.04 2.88 -21.35
N ARG A 31 2.72 2.81 -21.50
CA ARG A 31 2.03 3.08 -22.77
C ARG A 31 1.84 4.57 -23.04
N ASN A 32 1.62 5.37 -21.99
CA ASN A 32 1.31 6.82 -22.13
C ASN A 32 2.18 7.71 -21.23
N ASN A 33 3.21 7.14 -20.57
CA ASN A 33 4.14 7.82 -19.69
C ASN A 33 3.50 8.54 -18.48
N ILE A 34 2.26 8.20 -18.12
CA ILE A 34 1.60 8.74 -16.93
C ILE A 34 2.30 8.19 -15.68
N GLU A 35 2.57 9.07 -14.72
CA GLU A 35 3.20 8.75 -13.45
C GLU A 35 2.27 9.06 -12.28
N ILE A 36 2.29 8.17 -11.28
CA ILE A 36 1.46 8.19 -10.08
C ILE A 36 2.40 7.99 -8.88
N ILE A 37 2.14 8.69 -7.80
CA ILE A 37 2.85 8.49 -6.53
C ILE A 37 1.97 7.66 -5.60
N ILE A 38 2.55 6.66 -4.94
CA ILE A 38 1.89 5.90 -3.87
C ILE A 38 2.49 6.36 -2.55
N ASP A 39 1.65 6.83 -1.65
CA ASP A 39 1.94 7.41 -0.35
C ASP A 39 2.97 8.56 -0.40
N PRO A 40 2.58 9.80 -0.14
CA PRO A 40 3.47 10.95 -0.06
C PRO A 40 4.21 10.99 1.30
N ALA A 41 4.88 9.89 1.64
CA ALA A 41 5.60 9.68 2.89
C ALA A 41 7.04 10.20 2.85
N ILE A 42 7.53 10.57 1.66
CA ILE A 42 8.91 11.00 1.42
C ILE A 42 8.89 12.37 0.75
N LYS A 43 9.86 13.22 1.12
CA LYS A 43 9.98 14.60 0.61
C LYS A 43 9.97 14.67 -0.91
N PRO A 44 9.28 15.68 -1.48
CA PRO A 44 9.21 15.89 -2.92
C PRO A 44 10.59 16.00 -3.57
N ASP A 45 11.55 16.67 -2.97
CA ASP A 45 12.91 16.88 -3.48
C ASP A 45 13.68 15.55 -3.73
N ILE A 46 13.31 14.47 -3.01
CA ILE A 46 13.87 13.13 -3.20
C ILE A 46 13.20 12.40 -4.37
N ILE A 47 11.88 12.57 -4.55
CA ILE A 47 11.10 11.80 -5.54
C ILE A 47 11.03 12.50 -6.89
N ILE A 48 10.82 13.82 -6.91
CA ILE A 48 10.62 14.61 -8.14
C ILE A 48 11.74 14.45 -9.16
N PRO A 49 13.04 14.39 -8.82
CA PRO A 49 14.12 14.23 -9.81
C PRO A 49 13.99 12.93 -10.64
N PHE A 50 13.21 11.98 -10.19
CA PHE A 50 13.01 10.71 -10.88
C PHE A 50 11.71 10.64 -11.70
N LEU A 51 10.83 11.61 -11.57
CA LEU A 51 9.66 11.76 -12.44
C LEU A 51 10.10 12.20 -13.84
N LYS A 52 9.45 11.66 -14.85
CA LYS A 52 9.66 12.04 -16.26
C LYS A 52 8.56 12.97 -16.75
N THR A 53 7.41 12.94 -16.07
CA THR A 53 6.26 13.81 -16.32
C THR A 53 5.73 14.33 -14.99
N SER A 54 4.89 15.37 -15.00
CA SER A 54 4.16 15.76 -13.81
C SER A 54 3.24 14.60 -13.38
N PRO A 55 3.29 14.17 -12.10
CA PRO A 55 2.42 13.11 -11.63
C PRO A 55 0.96 13.59 -11.64
N ILE A 56 0.05 12.73 -12.08
CA ILE A 56 -1.36 13.09 -12.21
C ILE A 56 -2.20 12.72 -10.99
N ALA A 57 -1.70 11.79 -10.18
CA ALA A 57 -2.38 11.35 -8.97
C ALA A 57 -1.39 10.92 -7.88
N ILE A 58 -1.85 11.04 -6.64
CA ILE A 58 -1.29 10.42 -5.45
C ILE A 58 -2.32 9.40 -4.95
N LEU A 59 -1.93 8.15 -4.79
CA LEU A 59 -2.76 7.12 -4.18
C LEU A 59 -2.34 6.98 -2.71
N VAL A 60 -3.26 7.25 -1.78
CA VAL A 60 -3.01 7.16 -0.34
C VAL A 60 -3.53 5.83 0.17
N THR A 61 -2.65 5.01 0.74
CA THR A 61 -3.03 3.71 1.28
C THR A 61 -3.84 3.83 2.57
N HIS A 62 -3.47 4.76 3.44
CA HIS A 62 -4.20 5.13 4.67
C HIS A 62 -3.69 6.46 5.23
N THR A 63 -4.41 7.05 6.19
CA THR A 63 -4.11 8.39 6.69
C THR A 63 -3.38 8.42 8.05
N HIS A 64 -2.48 7.47 8.34
CA HIS A 64 -1.46 7.71 9.35
C HIS A 64 -0.54 8.84 8.90
N MET A 65 -0.09 9.65 9.86
CA MET A 65 0.63 10.88 9.56
C MET A 65 1.92 10.66 8.77
N ASP A 66 2.61 9.58 9.00
CA ASP A 66 3.84 9.25 8.31
C ASP A 66 3.63 8.89 6.82
N HIS A 67 2.46 8.37 6.45
CA HIS A 67 2.10 8.08 5.05
C HIS A 67 1.68 9.31 4.25
N ILE A 68 1.23 10.37 4.92
CA ILE A 68 0.79 11.62 4.30
C ILE A 68 1.64 12.83 4.71
N SER A 69 2.83 12.61 5.28
CA SER A 69 3.69 13.63 5.88
C SER A 69 3.99 14.81 4.94
N TYR A 70 4.12 14.54 3.65
CA TYR A 70 4.49 15.54 2.65
C TYR A 70 3.37 15.83 1.64
N LEU A 71 2.13 15.41 1.94
CA LEU A 71 0.99 15.62 1.02
C LEU A 71 0.81 17.09 0.66
N ASP A 72 0.86 17.98 1.64
CA ASP A 72 0.68 19.43 1.43
C ASP A 72 1.79 20.02 0.56
N GLU A 73 3.04 19.55 0.69
CA GLU A 73 4.16 19.97 -0.15
C GLU A 73 3.95 19.52 -1.61
N TYR A 74 3.50 18.28 -1.83
CA TYR A 74 3.15 17.80 -3.18
C TYR A 74 2.01 18.58 -3.80
N LEU A 75 0.97 18.94 -3.02
CA LEU A 75 -0.13 19.77 -3.48
C LEU A 75 0.29 21.20 -3.82
N SER A 76 1.26 21.75 -3.08
CA SER A 76 1.83 23.08 -3.37
C SER A 76 2.60 23.08 -4.69
N ILE A 77 3.36 22.01 -4.98
CA ILE A 77 4.13 21.88 -6.23
C ILE A 77 3.23 21.51 -7.42
N TYR A 78 2.22 20.67 -7.19
CA TYR A 78 1.28 20.17 -8.20
C TYR A 78 -0.17 20.47 -7.80
N PRO A 79 -0.64 21.73 -7.90
CA PRO A 79 -1.95 22.16 -7.37
C PRO A 79 -3.17 21.42 -8.00
N LYS A 80 -2.98 20.81 -9.17
CA LYS A 80 -4.03 20.07 -9.89
C LYS A 80 -3.97 18.55 -9.69
N ILE A 81 -2.99 18.05 -8.94
CA ILE A 81 -2.82 16.61 -8.71
C ILE A 81 -4.04 16.05 -7.98
N LYS A 82 -4.51 14.90 -8.40
CA LYS A 82 -5.62 14.22 -7.72
C LYS A 82 -5.09 13.34 -6.60
N VAL A 83 -5.79 13.34 -5.46
CA VAL A 83 -5.47 12.50 -4.31
C VAL A 83 -6.56 11.47 -4.14
N VAL A 84 -6.22 10.21 -4.31
CA VAL A 84 -7.15 9.08 -4.22
C VAL A 84 -7.05 8.45 -2.84
N GLY A 85 -8.17 8.20 -2.20
CA GLY A 85 -8.19 7.59 -0.86
C GLY A 85 -9.59 7.13 -0.44
N HIS A 86 -9.66 6.52 0.74
CA HIS A 86 -10.92 6.04 1.28
C HIS A 86 -11.89 7.20 1.59
N PRO A 87 -13.22 7.07 1.34
CA PRO A 87 -14.19 8.17 1.54
C PRO A 87 -14.24 8.75 2.96
N LYS A 88 -13.86 7.95 3.96
CA LYS A 88 -13.85 8.36 5.37
C LYS A 88 -12.47 8.86 5.85
N SER A 89 -11.51 9.02 4.93
CA SER A 89 -10.18 9.46 5.29
C SER A 89 -10.15 10.94 5.66
N LYS A 90 -9.13 11.33 6.44
CA LYS A 90 -8.96 12.73 6.88
C LYS A 90 -8.70 13.69 5.71
N ILE A 91 -8.22 13.18 4.58
CA ILE A 91 -7.90 13.97 3.37
C ILE A 91 -9.13 14.39 2.57
N ILE A 92 -10.36 14.03 3.01
CA ILE A 92 -11.61 14.48 2.38
C ILE A 92 -11.73 16.02 2.34
N SER A 93 -11.01 16.72 3.23
CA SER A 93 -10.96 18.19 3.26
C SER A 93 -10.31 18.82 2.02
N LEU A 94 -9.59 18.06 1.21
CA LEU A 94 -8.95 18.51 -0.03
C LEU A 94 -9.96 18.84 -1.15
N LYS A 95 -11.26 18.58 -0.94
CA LYS A 95 -12.36 18.94 -1.86
C LYS A 95 -12.09 18.50 -3.31
N ASP A 96 -11.89 19.44 -4.23
CA ASP A 96 -11.76 19.20 -5.66
C ASP A 96 -10.54 18.34 -6.04
N ASN A 97 -9.52 18.28 -5.19
CA ASN A 97 -8.36 17.42 -5.42
C ASN A 97 -8.61 15.98 -4.96
N PHE A 98 -9.58 15.74 -4.08
CA PHE A 98 -9.84 14.42 -3.53
C PHE A 98 -10.78 13.59 -4.40
N ILE A 99 -10.37 12.35 -4.67
CA ILE A 99 -11.19 11.32 -5.34
C ILE A 99 -11.44 10.19 -4.34
N PRO A 100 -12.63 10.13 -3.73
CA PRO A 100 -12.99 9.03 -2.86
C PRO A 100 -13.20 7.75 -3.65
N VAL A 101 -12.68 6.61 -3.16
CA VAL A 101 -12.83 5.30 -3.80
C VAL A 101 -13.37 4.26 -2.82
N ASN A 102 -14.29 3.42 -3.31
CA ASN A 102 -14.94 2.39 -2.51
C ASN A 102 -14.31 1.01 -2.74
N ASP A 103 -14.58 0.09 -1.80
CA ASP A 103 -14.19 -1.32 -1.92
C ASP A 103 -14.69 -1.93 -3.23
N ASN A 104 -13.84 -2.76 -3.85
CA ASN A 104 -14.09 -3.42 -5.13
C ASN A 104 -14.32 -2.50 -6.35
N SER A 105 -14.17 -1.18 -6.22
CA SER A 105 -14.20 -0.29 -7.37
C SER A 105 -12.93 -0.45 -8.24
N LEU A 106 -13.06 -0.07 -9.52
CA LEU A 106 -11.95 0.04 -10.47
C LEU A 106 -11.73 1.51 -10.77
N ILE A 107 -10.49 1.95 -10.66
CA ILE A 107 -10.07 3.25 -11.16
C ILE A 107 -9.16 3.08 -12.38
N ASN A 108 -9.38 3.92 -13.39
CA ASN A 108 -8.56 3.95 -14.60
C ASN A 108 -7.69 5.19 -14.57
N ILE A 109 -6.39 5.00 -14.51
CA ILE A 109 -5.41 6.10 -14.57
C ILE A 109 -4.50 5.84 -15.76
N GLY A 110 -4.74 6.58 -16.83
CA GLY A 110 -4.18 6.24 -18.14
C GLY A 110 -4.64 4.86 -18.60
N ASN A 111 -3.70 3.97 -18.93
CA ASN A 111 -4.00 2.58 -19.29
C ASN A 111 -3.87 1.61 -18.08
N LEU A 112 -3.75 2.12 -16.86
CA LEU A 112 -3.66 1.30 -15.67
C LEU A 112 -5.06 1.10 -15.07
N ASN A 113 -5.49 -0.15 -14.98
CA ASN A 113 -6.73 -0.55 -14.32
C ASN A 113 -6.39 -1.00 -12.90
N ILE A 114 -6.69 -0.18 -11.90
CA ILE A 114 -6.35 -0.41 -10.51
C ILE A 114 -7.61 -0.78 -9.75
N LYS A 115 -7.64 -2.00 -9.21
CA LYS A 115 -8.72 -2.45 -8.32
C LYS A 115 -8.46 -1.97 -6.90
N ILE A 116 -9.48 -1.41 -6.28
CA ILE A 116 -9.47 -0.97 -4.90
C ILE A 116 -9.93 -2.11 -4.00
N ILE A 117 -9.15 -2.38 -2.95
CA ILE A 117 -9.50 -3.35 -1.92
C ILE A 117 -9.44 -2.62 -0.57
N HIS A 118 -10.60 -2.36 0.03
CA HIS A 118 -10.64 -1.78 1.38
C HIS A 118 -10.21 -2.85 2.40
N THR A 119 -9.15 -2.57 3.14
CA THR A 119 -8.47 -3.50 4.06
C THR A 119 -8.34 -2.90 5.46
N PRO A 120 -9.46 -2.60 6.14
CA PRO A 120 -9.43 -2.06 7.49
C PRO A 120 -8.80 -3.06 8.46
N GLY A 121 -8.27 -2.53 9.56
CA GLY A 121 -7.71 -3.34 10.64
C GLY A 121 -6.49 -2.70 11.24
N HIS A 122 -5.44 -2.45 10.48
CA HIS A 122 -4.34 -1.60 10.92
C HIS A 122 -4.83 -0.17 11.17
N TYR A 123 -5.56 0.37 10.18
CA TYR A 123 -6.29 1.62 10.32
C TYR A 123 -7.64 1.51 9.61
N PHE A 124 -8.61 2.35 9.99
CA PHE A 124 -10.00 2.22 9.52
C PHE A 124 -10.18 2.54 8.04
N ASP A 125 -9.31 3.38 7.46
CA ASP A 125 -9.37 3.83 6.08
C ASP A 125 -8.32 3.17 5.16
N SER A 126 -7.71 2.06 5.62
CA SER A 126 -6.69 1.34 4.85
C SER A 126 -7.24 0.79 3.55
N ILE A 127 -6.54 1.07 2.45
CA ILE A 127 -6.83 0.59 1.09
C ILE A 127 -5.59 -0.07 0.53
N CYS A 128 -5.78 -1.19 -0.16
CA CYS A 128 -4.78 -1.77 -1.05
C CYS A 128 -5.13 -1.46 -2.50
N TYR A 129 -4.11 -1.18 -3.31
CA TYR A 129 -4.23 -0.91 -4.74
C TYR A 129 -3.68 -2.10 -5.51
N TYR A 130 -4.57 -2.88 -6.14
CA TYR A 130 -4.22 -4.10 -6.86
C TYR A 130 -4.23 -3.87 -8.37
N LEU A 131 -3.14 -4.21 -9.02
CA LEU A 131 -2.93 -4.01 -10.46
C LEU A 131 -2.24 -5.25 -11.05
N GLN A 132 -2.90 -5.94 -11.98
CA GLN A 132 -2.35 -7.14 -12.61
C GLN A 132 -1.84 -8.18 -11.58
N ASN A 133 -0.52 -8.31 -11.41
CA ASN A 133 0.13 -9.24 -10.50
C ASN A 133 0.89 -8.54 -9.35
N ILE A 134 0.54 -7.30 -9.03
CA ILE A 134 1.13 -6.54 -7.92
C ILE A 134 0.04 -5.92 -7.04
N ILE A 135 0.38 -5.68 -5.78
CA ILE A 135 -0.50 -4.99 -4.83
C ILE A 135 0.31 -4.07 -3.90
N PHE A 136 -0.06 -2.79 -3.85
CA PHE A 136 0.43 -1.87 -2.84
C PHE A 136 -0.43 -2.06 -1.58
N THR A 137 0.18 -2.50 -0.50
CA THR A 137 -0.54 -2.97 0.70
C THR A 137 -0.53 -1.97 1.84
N GLY A 138 0.21 -0.86 1.71
CA GLY A 138 0.40 0.04 2.84
C GLY A 138 0.81 -0.75 4.09
N ASP A 139 0.15 -0.45 5.20
CA ASP A 139 0.41 -1.09 6.49
C ASP A 139 -0.54 -2.25 6.81
N THR A 140 -1.32 -2.71 5.83
CA THR A 140 -2.11 -3.93 6.01
C THR A 140 -1.23 -5.18 6.04
N LEU A 141 -0.25 -5.26 5.14
CA LEU A 141 0.62 -6.42 4.99
C LEU A 141 2.03 -6.00 4.61
N PHE A 142 3.02 -6.45 5.38
CA PHE A 142 4.45 -6.26 5.13
C PHE A 142 5.13 -7.55 4.69
N VAL A 143 6.39 -7.46 4.33
CA VAL A 143 7.25 -8.64 4.14
C VAL A 143 7.50 -9.28 5.51
N GLY A 144 6.98 -10.50 5.68
CA GLY A 144 7.15 -11.32 6.89
C GLY A 144 6.15 -11.06 8.02
N ARG A 145 5.28 -10.06 7.90
CA ARG A 145 4.32 -9.70 8.98
C ARG A 145 3.15 -8.85 8.49
N THR A 146 2.13 -8.69 9.34
CA THR A 146 1.01 -7.76 9.13
C THR A 146 1.26 -6.42 9.82
N GLY A 147 0.39 -5.45 9.55
CA GLY A 147 0.29 -4.22 10.33
C GLY A 147 -0.08 -4.49 11.79
N ARG A 148 0.13 -3.50 12.62
CA ARG A 148 -0.20 -3.52 14.06
C ARG A 148 -1.66 -3.14 14.29
N THR A 149 -2.18 -3.53 15.45
CA THR A 149 -3.53 -3.17 15.88
C THR A 149 -3.52 -2.55 17.28
N VAL A 150 -2.64 -1.57 17.48
CA VAL A 150 -2.42 -0.90 18.77
C VAL A 150 -3.01 0.52 18.83
N ASP A 151 -3.40 1.09 17.69
CA ASP A 151 -4.10 2.38 17.62
C ASP A 151 -5.56 2.22 18.03
N LYS A 152 -6.17 3.29 18.59
CA LYS A 152 -7.61 3.33 18.97
C LYS A 152 -8.56 3.08 17.80
N LYS A 153 -8.10 3.29 16.57
CA LYS A 153 -8.87 3.07 15.33
C LYS A 153 -8.47 1.80 14.60
N SER A 154 -7.62 0.98 15.22
CA SER A 154 -7.26 -0.35 14.72
C SER A 154 -8.23 -1.41 15.22
N ASP A 155 -8.26 -2.57 14.52
CA ASP A 155 -9.18 -3.67 14.79
C ASP A 155 -8.55 -4.98 14.29
N ILE A 156 -8.17 -5.85 15.22
CA ILE A 156 -7.49 -7.10 14.88
C ILE A 156 -8.40 -8.07 14.11
N GLU A 157 -9.70 -8.04 14.35
CA GLU A 157 -10.66 -8.87 13.64
C GLU A 157 -10.76 -8.46 12.16
N LYS A 158 -10.88 -7.16 11.93
CA LYS A 158 -10.87 -6.60 10.57
C LYS A 158 -9.54 -6.81 9.88
N LEU A 159 -8.41 -6.73 10.61
CA LEU A 159 -7.10 -7.02 10.03
C LEU A 159 -7.01 -8.47 9.56
N TYR A 160 -7.47 -9.41 10.38
CA TYR A 160 -7.55 -10.81 9.97
C TYR A 160 -8.38 -10.97 8.68
N ASP A 161 -9.59 -10.42 8.66
CA ASP A 161 -10.49 -10.52 7.51
C ASP A 161 -9.88 -9.86 6.25
N SER A 162 -9.22 -8.72 6.41
CA SER A 162 -8.52 -8.03 5.32
C SER A 162 -7.37 -8.85 4.75
N VAL A 163 -6.55 -9.46 5.60
CA VAL A 163 -5.41 -10.26 5.17
C VAL A 163 -5.88 -11.61 4.62
N TYR A 164 -6.64 -12.38 5.40
CA TYR A 164 -6.95 -13.77 5.09
C TYR A 164 -8.06 -13.95 4.05
N ASN A 165 -9.04 -13.03 4.01
CA ASN A 165 -10.20 -13.16 3.13
C ASN A 165 -10.11 -12.27 1.88
N LYS A 166 -9.19 -11.27 1.86
CA LYS A 166 -9.08 -10.35 0.72
C LYS A 166 -7.71 -10.39 0.04
N ILE A 167 -6.58 -10.45 0.80
CA ILE A 167 -5.24 -10.39 0.19
C ILE A 167 -4.68 -11.78 -0.11
N LEU A 168 -4.64 -12.69 0.87
CA LEU A 168 -4.05 -14.03 0.68
C LEU A 168 -4.75 -14.88 -0.39
N PRO A 169 -6.07 -14.71 -0.70
CA PRO A 169 -6.73 -15.42 -1.80
C PRO A 169 -6.38 -14.90 -3.21
N LEU A 170 -5.65 -13.80 -3.34
CA LEU A 170 -5.14 -13.35 -4.64
C LEU A 170 -4.14 -14.36 -5.22
N PRO A 171 -3.86 -14.34 -6.54
CA PRO A 171 -2.89 -15.25 -7.14
C PRO A 171 -1.58 -15.29 -6.34
N PRO A 172 -1.03 -16.48 -6.07
CA PRO A 172 0.11 -16.66 -5.16
C PRO A 172 1.38 -15.94 -5.61
N GLU A 173 1.53 -15.71 -6.92
CA GLU A 173 2.62 -14.96 -7.54
C GLU A 173 2.47 -13.44 -7.40
N THR A 174 1.32 -12.93 -6.91
CA THR A 174 1.10 -11.49 -6.69
C THR A 174 2.16 -10.92 -5.76
N VAL A 175 2.88 -9.90 -6.22
CA VAL A 175 3.95 -9.25 -5.47
C VAL A 175 3.39 -8.12 -4.62
N ILE A 176 3.65 -8.15 -3.32
CA ILE A 176 3.29 -7.08 -2.39
C ILE A 176 4.34 -5.98 -2.37
N TYR A 177 3.88 -4.72 -2.29
CA TYR A 177 4.65 -3.50 -2.11
C TYR A 177 4.13 -2.79 -0.86
N PRO A 178 4.80 -2.97 0.30
CA PRO A 178 4.30 -2.51 1.60
C PRO A 178 4.57 -1.02 1.86
N GLY A 179 4.01 -0.48 2.95
CA GLY A 179 4.23 0.89 3.39
C GLY A 179 5.59 1.14 4.08
N HIS A 180 6.24 0.10 4.62
CA HIS A 180 7.52 0.20 5.31
C HIS A 180 8.49 -0.93 4.96
N ASP A 181 9.79 -0.62 5.03
CA ASP A 181 10.89 -1.59 4.88
C ASP A 181 11.20 -2.27 6.22
N TYR A 182 10.34 -3.23 6.59
CA TYR A 182 10.53 -4.02 7.80
C TYR A 182 11.06 -5.42 7.54
N GLY A 183 11.12 -5.84 6.31
CA GLY A 183 11.52 -7.19 5.92
C GLY A 183 12.98 -7.28 5.49
N LYS A 184 13.39 -8.49 5.10
CA LYS A 184 14.70 -8.74 4.48
C LYS A 184 14.74 -8.32 2.99
N LYS A 185 13.58 -8.03 2.39
CA LYS A 185 13.39 -7.60 1.01
C LYS A 185 12.35 -6.48 0.99
N LEU A 186 12.40 -5.61 -0.01
CA LEU A 186 11.44 -4.52 -0.18
C LEU A 186 10.07 -5.01 -0.66
N SER A 187 10.04 -6.14 -1.37
CA SER A 187 8.82 -6.76 -1.90
C SER A 187 8.97 -8.27 -1.95
N ILE A 188 7.85 -9.00 -1.96
CA ILE A 188 7.82 -10.46 -2.01
C ILE A 188 6.48 -10.93 -2.59
N SER A 189 6.40 -12.11 -3.21
CA SER A 189 5.13 -12.72 -3.60
C SER A 189 4.30 -13.13 -2.37
N ILE A 190 2.98 -13.22 -2.53
CA ILE A 190 2.09 -13.69 -1.46
C ILE A 190 2.53 -15.07 -0.97
N GLU A 191 2.79 -16.00 -1.89
CA GLU A 191 3.27 -17.33 -1.53
C GLU A 191 4.57 -17.29 -0.72
N GLY A 192 5.57 -16.53 -1.20
CA GLY A 192 6.84 -16.37 -0.49
C GLY A 192 6.65 -15.74 0.88
N ASN A 193 5.70 -14.80 1.02
CA ASN A 193 5.39 -14.16 2.28
C ASN A 193 4.74 -15.12 3.29
N ILE A 194 3.84 -15.97 2.82
CA ILE A 194 3.24 -17.04 3.65
C ILE A 194 4.32 -17.99 4.17
N GLN A 195 5.30 -18.38 3.31
CA GLN A 195 6.37 -19.29 3.71
C GLN A 195 7.24 -18.72 4.85
N ILE A 196 7.54 -17.43 4.86
CA ILE A 196 8.43 -16.82 5.85
C ILE A 196 7.71 -16.26 7.08
N SER A 197 6.39 -16.05 7.02
CA SER A 197 5.63 -15.41 8.10
C SER A 197 4.83 -16.39 8.93
N LYS A 198 5.11 -16.45 10.24
CA LYS A 198 4.26 -17.22 11.18
C LYS A 198 2.85 -16.64 11.29
N LEU A 199 2.69 -15.31 11.18
CA LEU A 199 1.40 -14.64 11.23
C LEU A 199 0.48 -15.02 10.07
N LEU A 200 1.04 -15.25 8.86
CA LEU A 200 0.28 -15.60 7.67
C LEU A 200 -0.04 -17.10 7.55
N ARG A 201 0.39 -17.90 8.51
CA ARG A 201 0.11 -19.34 8.60
C ARG A 201 -0.78 -19.70 9.78
N ALA A 202 -1.59 -18.75 10.28
CA ALA A 202 -2.55 -19.04 11.31
C ALA A 202 -3.67 -19.94 10.76
N LYS A 203 -4.05 -20.96 11.55
CA LYS A 203 -5.04 -21.95 11.17
C LYS A 203 -6.47 -21.40 11.14
N ASN A 204 -6.72 -20.36 11.93
CA ASN A 204 -8.02 -19.68 12.05
C ASN A 204 -7.81 -18.32 12.75
N LYS A 205 -8.90 -17.57 12.90
CA LYS A 205 -8.92 -16.25 13.53
C LYS A 205 -8.36 -16.28 14.97
N LYS A 206 -8.72 -17.27 15.78
CA LYS A 206 -8.22 -17.40 17.16
C LYS A 206 -6.71 -17.62 17.22
N ASP A 207 -6.18 -18.48 16.35
CA ASP A 207 -4.73 -18.73 16.23
C ASP A 207 -3.99 -17.46 15.79
N PHE A 208 -4.58 -16.70 14.85
CA PHE A 208 -4.02 -15.41 14.43
C PHE A 208 -3.90 -14.42 15.61
N TYR A 209 -4.94 -14.31 16.45
CA TYR A 209 -4.94 -13.41 17.59
C TYR A 209 -3.85 -13.78 18.61
N VAL A 210 -3.70 -15.07 18.89
CA VAL A 210 -2.61 -15.56 19.77
C VAL A 210 -1.25 -15.17 19.22
N ARG A 211 -0.99 -15.45 17.94
CA ARG A 211 0.27 -15.12 17.27
C ARG A 211 0.54 -13.61 17.22
N MET A 212 -0.48 -12.80 16.99
CA MET A 212 -0.36 -11.33 17.02
C MET A 212 0.00 -10.84 18.42
N SER A 213 -0.65 -11.36 19.46
CA SER A 213 -0.33 -11.01 20.86
C SER A 213 1.09 -11.37 21.22
N GLU A 214 1.57 -12.54 20.85
CA GLU A 214 2.96 -12.97 21.05
C GLU A 214 3.94 -12.08 20.29
N TYR A 215 3.62 -11.76 19.05
CA TYR A 215 4.44 -10.89 18.21
C TYR A 215 4.59 -9.48 18.81
N GLU A 216 3.50 -8.86 19.27
CA GLU A 216 3.55 -7.52 19.88
C GLU A 216 4.30 -7.53 21.22
N LYS A 217 4.13 -8.55 22.06
CA LYS A 217 4.90 -8.70 23.32
C LYS A 217 6.40 -8.78 23.07
N ASN A 218 6.84 -9.60 22.13
CA ASN A 218 8.26 -9.79 21.83
C ASN A 218 8.90 -8.52 21.24
N ARG A 219 8.12 -7.66 20.62
CA ARG A 219 8.58 -6.40 20.06
C ARG A 219 8.85 -5.33 21.13
N ILE A 220 8.07 -5.33 22.21
CA ILE A 220 8.27 -4.41 23.36
C ILE A 220 9.53 -4.78 24.16
N ILE A 221 9.88 -6.08 24.20
CA ILE A 221 11.05 -6.58 24.95
C ILE A 221 12.37 -6.38 24.15
N GLY A 222 12.29 -6.23 22.83
CA GLY A 222 13.44 -6.08 21.93
C GLY A 222 13.80 -4.62 21.57
N GLN A 223 13.21 -3.65 22.23
CA GLN A 223 13.59 -2.22 22.22
C GLN A 223 14.38 -1.92 23.50
#